data_ce435ff8899db9a90c34d9faebbf378e
#
_entry.id   ce435ff8899db9a90c34d9faebbf378e
#
_cell.length_a   1.000
_cell.length_b   1.000
_cell.length_c   1.000
_cell.angle_alpha   90.00
_cell.angle_beta   90.00
_cell.angle_gamma   90.00
#
_symmetry.space_group_name_H-M   'P 1'
#
loop_
_entity.id
_entity.type
_entity.pdbx_description
1 polymer ?
#
loop_
_entity_poly.entity_id
_entity_poly.type
_entity_poly.pdbx_seq_one_letter_code
_entity_poly.pdbx_strand_id
1 'polypeptide(L)'
;MLDNSPRGTICIEDIEMGMTRYIRKIITDKDIELFAEISTDHNPVHLDDEYARDTIFEGRIAHGMLTAGLISAVIGEQLPGHGTIYMSQNLKFLAPVRPGDLVHAEVKVVDMLIDKRRVKLDCRCEVNEKNVLVGEAMVLAPSRKFD
;
A
#
# COMPACT_ATOMS: atom_id res chain seq x y z
N MET A 1 -8.08 7.16 -10.12
CA MET A 1 -7.47 7.12 -8.78
C MET A 1 -7.81 8.39 -8.01
N LEU A 2 -8.20 8.25 -6.76
CA LEU A 2 -8.53 9.39 -5.90
C LEU A 2 -7.49 9.50 -4.79
N ASP A 3 -6.88 10.66 -4.69
CA ASP A 3 -5.83 10.95 -3.72
C ASP A 3 -6.28 12.12 -2.82
N ASN A 4 -5.82 12.13 -1.59
CA ASN A 4 -6.15 13.24 -0.68
C ASN A 4 -5.10 14.37 -0.68
N SER A 5 -4.04 14.23 -1.46
CA SER A 5 -3.03 15.27 -1.55
C SER A 5 -2.22 15.16 -2.85
N PRO A 6 -1.59 16.27 -3.27
CA PRO A 6 -0.68 16.23 -4.39
C PRO A 6 0.50 15.30 -4.14
N ARG A 7 1.04 14.73 -5.20
CA ARG A 7 2.26 13.95 -5.14
C ARG A 7 3.45 14.88 -4.98
N GLY A 8 4.45 14.46 -4.22
CA GLY A 8 5.61 15.29 -3.96
C GLY A 8 6.39 14.83 -2.75
N THR A 9 6.95 15.77 -2.00
CA THR A 9 7.82 15.50 -0.85
C THR A 9 7.36 16.27 0.37
N ILE A 10 7.32 15.57 1.52
CA ILE A 10 7.19 16.20 2.84
C ILE A 10 8.46 15.84 3.60
N CYS A 11 9.33 16.83 3.80
CA CYS A 11 10.59 16.60 4.53
C CYS A 11 10.33 16.32 6.01
N ILE A 12 11.27 15.63 6.66
CA ILE A 12 11.14 15.26 8.08
C ILE A 12 10.79 16.47 8.96
N GLU A 13 11.30 17.65 8.61
CA GLU A 13 11.04 18.90 9.34
C GLU A 13 9.57 19.31 9.32
N ASP A 14 8.81 18.85 8.33
CA ASP A 14 7.40 19.23 8.13
C ASP A 14 6.43 18.09 8.46
N ILE A 15 6.93 16.90 8.78
CA ILE A 15 6.09 15.77 9.14
C ILE A 15 5.63 15.91 10.59
N GLU A 16 4.34 15.70 10.83
CA GLU A 16 3.75 15.78 12.16
C GLU A 16 3.11 14.46 12.56
N MET A 17 3.13 14.17 13.86
CA MET A 17 2.45 13.00 14.42
C MET A 17 0.97 13.03 14.06
N GLY A 18 0.45 11.87 13.64
CA GLY A 18 -0.95 11.74 13.27
C GLY A 18 -1.29 12.13 11.82
N MET A 19 -0.31 12.69 11.08
CA MET A 19 -0.51 13.04 9.67
C MET A 19 -0.90 11.81 8.86
N THR A 20 -1.90 11.92 7.99
CA THR A 20 -2.40 10.83 7.15
C THR A 20 -2.45 11.20 5.69
N ARG A 21 -2.26 10.20 4.84
CA ARG A 21 -2.44 10.32 3.39
C ARG A 21 -3.02 9.03 2.85
N TYR A 22 -3.74 9.11 1.75
CA TYR A 22 -4.33 7.93 1.15
C TYR A 22 -4.45 8.05 -0.37
N ILE A 23 -4.62 6.90 -1.02
CA ILE A 23 -5.07 6.78 -2.39
C ILE A 23 -6.22 5.78 -2.45
N ARG A 24 -7.02 5.87 -3.50
CA ARG A 24 -8.05 4.88 -3.80
C ARG A 24 -7.88 4.40 -5.23
N LYS A 25 -7.99 3.09 -5.41
CA LYS A 25 -7.84 2.50 -6.74
C LYS A 25 -8.75 1.29 -6.86
N ILE A 26 -9.43 1.20 -8.01
CA ILE A 26 -10.15 -0.02 -8.38
C ILE A 26 -9.11 -1.02 -8.90
N ILE A 27 -9.10 -2.22 -8.31
CA ILE A 27 -8.22 -3.30 -8.78
C ILE A 27 -8.92 -3.99 -9.95
N THR A 28 -8.28 -3.97 -11.12
CA THR A 28 -8.84 -4.54 -12.34
C THR A 28 -8.21 -5.88 -12.67
N ASP A 29 -8.84 -6.64 -13.57
CA ASP A 29 -8.24 -7.86 -14.11
C ASP A 29 -6.89 -7.58 -14.74
N LYS A 30 -6.77 -6.44 -15.43
CA LYS A 30 -5.52 -6.02 -16.06
C LYS A 30 -4.41 -5.81 -15.00
N ASP A 31 -4.74 -5.22 -13.86
CA ASP A 31 -3.78 -5.01 -12.78
C ASP A 31 -3.25 -6.36 -12.26
N ILE A 32 -4.14 -7.33 -12.10
CA ILE A 32 -3.76 -8.67 -11.61
C ILE A 32 -2.86 -9.38 -12.64
N GLU A 33 -3.19 -9.29 -13.92
CA GLU A 33 -2.35 -9.85 -15.00
C GLU A 33 -0.97 -9.22 -15.02
N LEU A 34 -0.89 -7.90 -14.93
CA LEU A 34 0.38 -7.17 -14.91
C LEU A 34 1.21 -7.53 -13.69
N PHE A 35 0.57 -7.66 -12.53
CA PHE A 35 1.31 -8.05 -11.32
C PHE A 35 1.83 -9.48 -11.42
N ALA A 36 1.03 -10.40 -11.96
CA ALA A 36 1.47 -11.77 -12.19
C ALA A 36 2.69 -11.81 -13.12
N GLU A 37 2.67 -10.99 -14.16
CA GLU A 37 3.77 -10.92 -15.11
C GLU A 37 5.05 -10.39 -14.46
N ILE A 38 4.96 -9.27 -13.75
CA ILE A 38 6.14 -8.63 -13.16
C ILE A 38 6.68 -9.40 -11.95
N SER A 39 5.80 -10.00 -11.14
CA SER A 39 6.20 -10.74 -9.94
C SER A 39 6.57 -12.20 -10.23
N THR A 40 6.16 -12.71 -11.37
CA THR A 40 6.19 -14.14 -11.75
C THR A 40 5.26 -15.03 -10.92
N ASP A 41 4.38 -14.44 -10.10
CA ASP A 41 3.38 -15.18 -9.32
C ASP A 41 2.15 -15.47 -10.17
N HIS A 42 2.15 -16.64 -10.81
CA HIS A 42 1.05 -17.12 -11.66
C HIS A 42 0.17 -18.13 -10.94
N ASN A 43 0.03 -18.00 -9.62
CA ASN A 43 -0.86 -18.89 -8.86
C ASN A 43 -2.28 -18.81 -9.48
N PRO A 44 -2.85 -19.96 -9.87
CA PRO A 44 -4.13 -19.95 -10.59
C PRO A 44 -5.31 -19.36 -9.80
N VAL A 45 -5.19 -19.21 -8.48
CA VAL A 45 -6.24 -18.55 -7.69
C VAL A 45 -6.44 -17.09 -8.11
N HIS A 46 -5.46 -16.50 -8.78
CA HIS A 46 -5.53 -15.11 -9.28
C HIS A 46 -5.96 -15.03 -10.74
N LEU A 47 -5.68 -16.08 -11.54
CA LEU A 47 -5.74 -15.99 -13.00
C LEU A 47 -6.78 -16.92 -13.63
N ASP A 48 -7.22 -17.96 -12.95
CA ASP A 48 -8.07 -19.00 -13.51
C ASP A 48 -9.40 -19.05 -12.76
N ASP A 49 -10.49 -18.61 -13.42
CA ASP A 49 -11.83 -18.57 -12.83
C ASP A 49 -12.32 -19.95 -12.38
N GLU A 50 -12.07 -20.97 -13.20
CA GLU A 50 -12.52 -22.34 -12.90
C GLU A 50 -11.79 -22.89 -11.66
N TYR A 51 -10.47 -22.73 -11.61
CA TYR A 51 -9.68 -23.13 -10.46
C TYR A 51 -10.12 -22.38 -9.20
N ALA A 52 -10.25 -21.05 -9.30
CA ALA A 52 -10.54 -20.18 -8.15
C ALA A 52 -11.92 -20.44 -7.57
N ARG A 53 -12.87 -20.81 -8.41
CA ARG A 53 -14.26 -21.13 -7.99
C ARG A 53 -14.29 -22.27 -6.98
N ASP A 54 -13.40 -23.22 -7.09
CA ASP A 54 -13.34 -24.40 -6.23
C ASP A 54 -12.49 -24.18 -4.98
N THR A 55 -12.00 -22.95 -4.75
CA THR A 55 -11.27 -22.59 -3.54
C THR A 55 -12.20 -22.00 -2.49
N ILE A 56 -11.68 -21.79 -1.27
CA ILE A 56 -12.42 -21.14 -0.19
C ILE A 56 -12.87 -19.73 -0.57
N PHE A 57 -12.25 -19.12 -1.58
CA PHE A 57 -12.60 -17.77 -2.03
C PHE A 57 -13.75 -17.74 -3.02
N GLU A 58 -14.11 -18.90 -3.60
CA GLU A 58 -15.22 -19.04 -4.55
C GLU A 58 -15.11 -18.13 -5.78
N GLY A 59 -13.90 -17.73 -6.14
CA GLY A 59 -13.64 -16.86 -7.28
C GLY A 59 -12.23 -16.30 -7.20
N ARG A 60 -11.80 -15.62 -8.29
CA ARG A 60 -10.45 -15.05 -8.33
C ARG A 60 -10.28 -13.93 -7.32
N ILE A 61 -9.09 -13.85 -6.77
CA ILE A 61 -8.68 -12.79 -5.85
C ILE A 61 -7.41 -12.13 -6.37
N ALA A 62 -7.18 -10.89 -5.98
CA ALA A 62 -5.94 -10.18 -6.26
C ALA A 62 -4.82 -10.74 -5.37
N HIS A 63 -3.59 -10.64 -5.86
CA HIS A 63 -2.41 -10.94 -5.03
C HIS A 63 -2.40 -9.99 -3.83
N GLY A 64 -2.14 -10.53 -2.64
CA GLY A 64 -2.00 -9.67 -1.45
C GLY A 64 -0.91 -8.62 -1.64
N MET A 65 0.20 -8.99 -2.27
CA MET A 65 1.32 -8.07 -2.52
C MET A 65 0.99 -6.99 -3.56
N LEU A 66 0.03 -7.23 -4.46
CA LEU A 66 -0.46 -6.19 -5.35
C LEU A 66 -1.17 -5.09 -4.52
N THR A 67 -2.04 -5.50 -3.61
CA THR A 67 -2.73 -4.58 -2.71
C THR A 67 -1.71 -3.83 -1.84
N ALA A 68 -0.71 -4.53 -1.31
CA ALA A 68 0.37 -3.92 -0.53
C ALA A 68 1.14 -2.86 -1.33
N GLY A 69 1.23 -3.02 -2.64
CA GLY A 69 1.86 -2.05 -3.53
C GLY A 69 1.20 -0.67 -3.48
N LEU A 70 -0.08 -0.59 -3.15
CA LEU A 70 -0.77 0.68 -2.99
C LEU A 70 -0.27 1.46 -1.77
N ILE A 71 0.10 0.75 -0.70
CA ILE A 71 0.74 1.36 0.47
C ILE A 71 2.07 1.98 0.04
N SER A 72 2.86 1.24 -0.74
CA SER A 72 4.12 1.75 -1.27
C SER A 72 3.91 3.04 -2.09
N ALA A 73 2.82 3.11 -2.85
CA ALA A 73 2.51 4.31 -3.63
C ALA A 73 2.21 5.52 -2.72
N VAL A 74 1.45 5.34 -1.65
CA VAL A 74 1.18 6.44 -0.70
C VAL A 74 2.48 6.92 -0.07
N ILE A 75 3.32 6.00 0.37
CA ILE A 75 4.59 6.33 1.02
C ILE A 75 5.54 7.03 0.05
N GLY A 76 5.70 6.48 -1.14
CA GLY A 76 6.66 6.99 -2.12
C GLY A 76 6.23 8.23 -2.87
N GLU A 77 4.92 8.51 -2.88
CA GLU A 77 4.39 9.63 -3.65
C GLU A 77 3.85 10.76 -2.78
N GLN A 78 3.43 10.48 -1.55
CA GLN A 78 2.70 11.46 -0.74
C GLN A 78 3.26 11.68 0.67
N LEU A 79 3.67 10.60 1.40
CA LEU A 79 4.04 10.73 2.81
C LEU A 79 5.08 9.67 3.20
N PRO A 80 6.32 10.01 3.33
CA PRO A 80 6.99 11.30 3.08
C PRO A 80 7.08 11.70 1.60
N GLY A 81 6.81 10.81 0.65
CA GLY A 81 6.81 11.11 -0.77
C GLY A 81 8.16 10.90 -1.45
N HIS A 82 8.44 11.72 -2.44
CA HIS A 82 9.63 11.56 -3.27
C HIS A 82 10.90 11.69 -2.43
N GLY A 83 11.84 10.77 -2.63
CA GLY A 83 13.08 10.72 -1.87
C GLY A 83 13.03 9.82 -0.64
N THR A 84 11.88 9.25 -0.32
CA THR A 84 11.74 8.31 0.79
C THR A 84 12.51 7.02 0.51
N ILE A 85 13.19 6.51 1.52
CA ILE A 85 13.81 5.18 1.45
C ILE A 85 12.99 4.23 2.31
N TYR A 86 12.48 3.16 1.70
CA TYR A 86 11.71 2.13 2.37
C TYR A 86 12.68 1.24 3.16
N MET A 87 12.52 1.15 4.47
CA MET A 87 13.42 0.36 5.30
C MET A 87 12.85 -0.98 5.69
N SER A 88 11.59 -1.00 6.12
CA SER A 88 10.95 -2.25 6.54
C SER A 88 9.43 -2.14 6.43
N GLN A 89 8.79 -3.30 6.32
CA GLN A 89 7.34 -3.42 6.26
C GLN A 89 6.94 -4.75 6.85
N ASN A 90 5.99 -4.75 7.78
CA ASN A 90 5.27 -5.96 8.10
C ASN A 90 3.85 -5.85 7.53
N LEU A 91 3.23 -6.99 7.27
CA LEU A 91 1.90 -7.07 6.68
C LEU A 91 1.12 -8.22 7.29
N LYS A 92 -0.17 -7.99 7.48
CA LYS A 92 -1.11 -9.04 7.84
C LYS A 92 -2.29 -8.94 6.87
N PHE A 93 -2.57 -10.04 6.17
CA PHE A 93 -3.65 -10.13 5.20
C PHE A 93 -4.89 -10.66 5.90
N LEU A 94 -5.96 -9.85 5.93
CA LEU A 94 -7.16 -10.15 6.72
C LEU A 94 -8.33 -10.64 5.88
N ALA A 95 -8.39 -10.23 4.62
CA ALA A 95 -9.48 -10.60 3.73
C ALA A 95 -9.05 -10.47 2.26
N PRO A 96 -9.67 -11.22 1.35
CA PRO A 96 -9.33 -11.13 -0.07
C PRO A 96 -9.81 -9.83 -0.70
N VAL A 97 -9.07 -9.39 -1.73
CA VAL A 97 -9.48 -8.31 -2.61
C VAL A 97 -9.84 -8.96 -3.95
N ARG A 98 -10.98 -8.59 -4.50
CA ARG A 98 -11.48 -9.17 -5.74
C ARG A 98 -11.34 -8.21 -6.90
N PRO A 99 -11.24 -8.71 -8.13
CA PRO A 99 -11.31 -7.83 -9.31
C PRO A 99 -12.56 -6.95 -9.24
N GLY A 100 -12.40 -5.65 -9.44
CA GLY A 100 -13.47 -4.68 -9.35
C GLY A 100 -13.61 -3.99 -8.00
N ASP A 101 -12.93 -4.46 -6.97
CA ASP A 101 -12.97 -3.82 -5.65
C ASP A 101 -12.25 -2.47 -5.66
N LEU A 102 -12.86 -1.48 -5.01
CA LEU A 102 -12.23 -0.20 -4.74
C LEU A 102 -11.44 -0.31 -3.45
N VAL A 103 -10.11 -0.22 -3.55
CA VAL A 103 -9.22 -0.30 -2.39
C VAL A 103 -8.84 1.10 -1.94
N HIS A 104 -9.05 1.39 -0.66
CA HIS A 104 -8.57 2.59 0.01
C HIS A 104 -7.29 2.22 0.77
N ALA A 105 -6.16 2.76 0.35
CA ALA A 105 -4.87 2.53 0.99
C ALA A 105 -4.44 3.78 1.74
N GLU A 106 -4.16 3.66 3.03
CA GLU A 106 -3.88 4.79 3.90
C GLU A 106 -2.67 4.55 4.77
N VAL A 107 -1.88 5.59 4.99
CA VAL A 107 -0.78 5.57 5.96
C VAL A 107 -0.95 6.71 6.95
N LYS A 108 -0.49 6.48 8.19
CA LYS A 108 -0.57 7.45 9.27
C LYS A 108 0.74 7.46 10.05
N VAL A 109 1.27 8.64 10.31
CA VAL A 109 2.48 8.80 11.13
C VAL A 109 2.15 8.47 12.59
N VAL A 110 2.81 7.45 13.14
CA VAL A 110 2.59 7.00 14.52
C VAL A 110 3.81 7.17 15.40
N ASP A 111 4.99 7.35 14.83
CA ASP A 111 6.21 7.61 15.57
C ASP A 111 7.27 8.24 14.67
N MET A 112 8.19 9.01 15.25
CA MET A 112 9.29 9.65 14.53
C MET A 112 10.54 9.70 15.37
N LEU A 113 11.68 9.44 14.72
CA LEU A 113 13.03 9.69 15.28
C LEU A 113 13.66 10.77 14.39
N ILE A 114 13.45 12.02 14.76
CA ILE A 114 13.79 13.18 13.90
C ILE A 114 15.29 13.23 13.58
N ASP A 115 16.16 13.01 14.58
CA ASP A 115 17.62 13.02 14.40
C ASP A 115 18.08 12.00 13.36
N LYS A 116 17.36 10.89 13.24
CA LYS A 116 17.68 9.80 12.30
C LYS A 116 16.83 9.84 11.05
N ARG A 117 15.96 10.83 10.91
CA ARG A 117 15.01 10.99 9.80
C ARG A 117 14.09 9.77 9.61
N ARG A 118 13.83 9.01 10.67
CA ARG A 118 13.00 7.81 10.60
C ARG A 118 11.57 8.14 10.96
N VAL A 119 10.65 7.59 10.17
CA VAL A 119 9.21 7.74 10.38
C VAL A 119 8.60 6.36 10.41
N LYS A 120 7.80 6.10 11.43
CA LYS A 120 7.02 4.88 11.53
C LYS A 120 5.60 5.17 11.09
N LEU A 121 5.11 4.38 10.16
CA LEU A 121 3.80 4.57 9.55
C LEU A 121 2.92 3.37 9.84
N ASP A 122 1.73 3.65 10.34
CA ASP A 122 0.67 2.66 10.41
C ASP A 122 0.02 2.59 9.03
N CYS A 123 -0.15 1.38 8.49
CA CYS A 123 -0.59 1.15 7.12
C CYS A 123 -1.83 0.29 7.11
N ARG A 124 -2.80 0.64 6.26
CA ARG A 124 -3.98 -0.19 6.09
C ARG A 124 -4.56 -0.06 4.69
N CYS A 125 -5.19 -1.13 4.24
CA CYS A 125 -6.02 -1.12 3.05
C CYS A 125 -7.41 -1.58 3.42
N GLU A 126 -8.42 -0.91 2.88
CA GLU A 126 -9.83 -1.21 3.13
C GLU A 126 -10.59 -1.43 1.83
N VAL A 127 -11.58 -2.30 1.89
CA VAL A 127 -12.62 -2.46 0.86
C VAL A 127 -13.95 -2.41 1.58
N ASN A 128 -14.84 -1.53 1.13
CA ASN A 128 -16.16 -1.35 1.77
C ASN A 128 -16.04 -1.11 3.28
N GLU A 129 -15.10 -0.27 3.68
CA GLU A 129 -14.84 0.13 5.08
C GLU A 129 -14.36 -1.01 5.98
N LYS A 130 -13.95 -2.15 5.41
CA LYS A 130 -13.36 -3.27 6.16
C LYS A 130 -11.90 -3.41 5.82
N ASN A 131 -11.07 -3.59 6.85
CA ASN A 131 -9.63 -3.81 6.64
C ASN A 131 -9.40 -5.14 5.92
N VAL A 132 -8.70 -5.08 4.80
CA VAL A 132 -8.25 -6.27 4.07
C VAL A 132 -6.76 -6.53 4.30
N LEU A 133 -6.02 -5.50 4.69
CA LEU A 133 -4.59 -5.58 4.95
C LEU A 133 -4.22 -4.51 5.97
N VAL A 134 -3.37 -4.87 6.94
CA VAL A 134 -2.82 -3.93 7.92
C VAL A 134 -1.34 -4.23 8.13
N GLY A 135 -0.60 -3.25 8.62
CA GLY A 135 0.80 -3.42 8.93
C GLY A 135 1.46 -2.12 9.34
N GLU A 136 2.77 -2.17 9.51
CA GLU A 136 3.58 -1.01 9.87
C GLU A 136 4.80 -0.92 8.97
N ALA A 137 5.16 0.29 8.59
CA ALA A 137 6.36 0.57 7.80
C ALA A 137 7.32 1.43 8.61
N MET A 138 8.61 1.22 8.38
CA MET A 138 9.65 2.15 8.81
C MET A 138 10.33 2.70 7.56
N VAL A 139 10.41 4.00 7.46
CA VAL A 139 10.99 4.68 6.30
C VAL A 139 11.98 5.75 6.74
N LEU A 140 12.92 6.07 5.85
CA LEU A 140 13.82 7.20 6.00
C LEU A 140 13.25 8.36 5.18
N ALA A 141 12.90 9.44 5.85
CA ALA A 141 12.31 10.60 5.19
C ALA A 141 13.39 11.52 4.62
N PRO A 142 13.10 12.23 3.53
CA PRO A 142 14.01 13.27 3.06
C PRO A 142 14.08 14.43 4.05
N SER A 143 15.15 15.20 3.98
CA SER A 143 15.37 16.35 4.84
C SER A 143 15.88 17.52 4.01
N ARG A 144 15.49 18.74 4.38
CA ARG A 144 16.04 19.95 3.77
C ARG A 144 17.49 20.21 4.20
N LYS A 145 17.94 19.55 5.26
CA LYS A 145 19.27 19.74 5.86
C LYS A 145 20.30 18.72 5.38
N PHE A 146 19.84 17.62 4.77
CA PHE A 146 20.71 16.53 4.34
C PHE A 146 20.33 16.13 2.92
N ASP A 147 21.20 16.38 2.00
CA ASP A 147 21.03 16.00 0.60
C ASP A 147 21.58 14.61 0.32
#